data_9fa1ad6ad63ace78a25631d619d392e8
#
_entry.id   9fa1ad6ad63ace78a25631d619d392e8
#
_cell.length_a   1.000
_cell.length_b   1.000
_cell.length_c   1.000
_cell.angle_alpha   90.00
_cell.angle_beta   90.00
_cell.angle_gamma   90.00
#
_symmetry.space_group_name_H-M   'P 1'
#
loop_
_entity.id
_entity.type
_entity.pdbx_description
1 polymer ?
#
loop_
_entity_poly.entity_id
_entity_poly.type
_entity_poly.pdbx_seq_one_letter_code
_entity_poly.pdbx_strand_id
1 'polypeptide(L)'
;MPQVEHLGFSGRAADTPVAASAADVELAAVAADGWPAIETEPLGPWLLRASFGFTLRGNSVLVTGRPQEHLLEAVSSIEAWYAARDLPPLFSLPTDAQGEMTDVALAALLAHRGYQSGEWVMTLTADTEQSIAAGREHPIWDAAT
;
A
#
# COMPACT_ATOMS: atom_id res chain seq x y z
N MET A 1 -30.69 12.58 3.06
CA MET A 1 -29.28 12.92 2.81
C MET A 1 -28.61 13.10 4.15
N PRO A 2 -27.83 12.15 4.65
CA PRO A 2 -27.05 12.38 5.85
C PRO A 2 -25.83 13.21 5.51
N GLN A 3 -25.67 14.31 6.22
CA GLN A 3 -24.50 15.17 6.16
C GLN A 3 -23.35 14.51 6.91
N VAL A 4 -22.18 14.42 6.26
CA VAL A 4 -20.92 14.02 6.90
C VAL A 4 -20.36 15.27 7.56
N GLU A 5 -20.32 15.30 8.89
CA GLU A 5 -19.67 16.36 9.64
C GLU A 5 -18.16 16.28 9.44
N HIS A 6 -17.58 17.33 8.84
CA HIS A 6 -16.15 17.57 8.82
C HIS A 6 -15.67 17.84 10.26
N LEU A 7 -15.00 16.86 10.85
CA LEU A 7 -14.13 17.13 11.98
C LEU A 7 -12.90 17.88 11.47
N GLY A 8 -12.92 19.20 11.70
CA GLY A 8 -11.84 20.09 11.37
C GLY A 8 -10.58 19.75 12.15
N PHE A 9 -9.55 19.27 11.44
CA PHE A 9 -8.20 19.23 11.98
C PHE A 9 -7.55 20.59 11.71
N SER A 10 -7.33 21.31 12.80
CA SER A 10 -6.71 22.64 12.83
C SER A 10 -5.25 22.55 12.38
N GLY A 11 -4.86 23.48 11.51
CA GLY A 11 -3.62 23.55 10.80
C GLY A 11 -2.33 23.36 11.61
N ARG A 12 -1.43 22.60 11.03
CA ARG A 12 0.00 22.67 11.29
C ARG A 12 0.69 23.06 9.98
N ALA A 13 1.69 23.93 10.11
CA ALA A 13 2.43 24.54 9.03
C ALA A 13 2.86 23.53 7.94
N ALA A 14 2.85 24.01 6.70
CA ALA A 14 3.33 23.29 5.52
C ALA A 14 4.72 22.68 5.76
N ASP A 15 4.74 21.43 6.19
CA ASP A 15 5.92 20.61 6.15
C ASP A 15 6.05 20.06 4.71
N THR A 16 7.24 20.18 4.16
CA THR A 16 7.61 19.62 2.86
C THR A 16 7.17 18.16 2.83
N PRO A 17 6.51 17.66 1.75
CA PRO A 17 6.11 16.27 1.70
C PRO A 17 7.33 15.38 1.92
N VAL A 18 7.36 14.70 3.05
CA VAL A 18 8.40 13.72 3.37
C VAL A 18 8.09 12.50 2.52
N ALA A 19 8.94 12.25 1.53
CA ALA A 19 8.89 11.01 0.78
C ALA A 19 8.87 9.82 1.75
N ALA A 20 8.14 8.73 1.42
CA ALA A 20 8.16 7.51 2.22
C ALA A 20 9.59 7.21 2.63
N SER A 21 9.80 6.99 3.90
CA SER A 21 11.13 6.63 4.37
C SER A 21 11.52 5.28 3.76
N ALA A 22 12.83 5.01 3.66
CA ALA A 22 13.29 3.68 3.24
C ALA A 22 12.68 2.56 4.12
N ALA A 23 12.41 2.86 5.40
CA ALA A 23 11.76 1.94 6.32
C ALA A 23 10.30 1.65 5.95
N ASP A 24 9.53 2.64 5.46
CA ASP A 24 8.14 2.42 5.03
C ASP A 24 8.09 1.53 3.79
N VAL A 25 9.03 1.72 2.86
CA VAL A 25 9.17 0.90 1.65
C VAL A 25 9.57 -0.54 2.01
N GLU A 26 10.52 -0.70 2.92
CA GLU A 26 10.95 -2.02 3.42
C GLU A 26 9.79 -2.74 4.13
N LEU A 27 9.05 -2.03 4.97
CA LEU A 27 7.89 -2.58 5.66
C LEU A 27 6.81 -3.04 4.67
N ALA A 28 6.56 -2.28 3.62
CA ALA A 28 5.62 -2.67 2.57
C ALA A 28 6.07 -3.93 1.83
N ALA A 29 7.37 -4.09 1.58
CA ALA A 29 7.95 -5.29 0.98
C ALA A 29 7.80 -6.52 1.90
N VAL A 30 8.15 -6.38 3.19
CA VAL A 30 7.98 -7.45 4.20
C VAL A 30 6.51 -7.86 4.32
N ALA A 31 5.58 -6.89 4.32
CA ALA A 31 4.15 -7.19 4.35
C ALA A 31 3.68 -7.93 3.08
N ALA A 32 4.30 -7.68 1.93
CA ALA A 32 4.01 -8.40 0.69
C ALA A 32 4.53 -9.84 0.74
N ASP A 33 5.70 -10.07 1.32
CA ASP A 33 6.26 -11.42 1.52
C ASP A 33 5.40 -12.27 2.46
N GLY A 34 4.77 -11.65 3.47
CA GLY A 34 3.82 -12.30 4.37
C GLY A 34 2.49 -12.70 3.71
N TRP A 35 2.20 -12.19 2.52
CA TRP A 35 1.01 -12.52 1.73
C TRP A 35 1.39 -12.67 0.26
N PRO A 36 2.09 -13.74 -0.11
CA PRO A 36 2.60 -13.92 -1.46
C PRO A 36 1.45 -14.06 -2.48
N ALA A 37 1.60 -13.38 -3.61
CA ALA A 37 0.71 -13.59 -4.74
C ALA A 37 1.08 -14.88 -5.49
N ILE A 38 0.12 -15.45 -6.22
CA ILE A 38 0.32 -16.67 -7.00
C ILE A 38 1.24 -16.40 -8.19
N GLU A 39 1.09 -15.23 -8.80
CA GLU A 39 1.92 -14.77 -9.90
C GLU A 39 2.50 -13.40 -9.57
N THR A 40 3.80 -13.23 -9.83
CA THR A 40 4.50 -11.97 -9.64
C THR A 40 5.39 -11.66 -10.81
N GLU A 41 5.51 -10.39 -11.16
CA GLU A 41 6.44 -9.90 -12.18
C GLU A 41 7.06 -8.58 -11.73
N PRO A 42 8.40 -8.47 -11.69
CA PRO A 42 9.06 -7.21 -11.38
C PRO A 42 9.04 -6.26 -12.58
N LEU A 43 8.74 -4.99 -12.33
CA LEU A 43 8.90 -3.89 -13.28
C LEU A 43 9.78 -2.81 -12.63
N GLY A 44 11.09 -2.91 -12.82
CA GLY A 44 12.06 -2.11 -12.07
C GLY A 44 11.89 -2.34 -10.56
N PRO A 45 11.67 -1.28 -9.75
CA PRO A 45 11.46 -1.42 -8.32
C PRO A 45 10.00 -1.80 -7.95
N TRP A 46 9.10 -1.88 -8.92
CA TRP A 46 7.71 -2.24 -8.68
C TRP A 46 7.49 -3.73 -8.81
N LEU A 47 6.56 -4.28 -8.04
CA LEU A 47 6.17 -5.68 -8.08
C LEU A 47 4.70 -5.80 -8.51
N LEU A 48 4.47 -6.35 -9.70
CA LEU A 48 3.14 -6.72 -10.18
C LEU A 48 2.74 -8.02 -9.52
N ARG A 49 1.50 -8.10 -9.05
CA ARG A 49 0.99 -9.28 -8.32
C ARG A 49 -0.39 -9.65 -8.82
N ALA A 50 -0.62 -10.95 -9.06
CA ALA A 50 -1.91 -11.48 -9.45
C ALA A 50 -2.23 -12.79 -8.70
N SER A 51 -3.49 -12.94 -8.28
CA SER A 51 -4.02 -14.09 -7.55
C SER A 51 -5.48 -14.31 -7.95
N PHE A 52 -5.76 -14.39 -9.25
CA PHE A 52 -7.09 -14.62 -9.82
C PHE A 52 -8.21 -13.71 -9.27
N GLY A 53 -7.88 -12.49 -8.88
CA GLY A 53 -8.84 -11.56 -8.27
C GLY A 53 -9.15 -11.82 -6.80
N PHE A 54 -8.54 -12.83 -6.18
CA PHE A 54 -8.69 -13.09 -4.75
C PHE A 54 -7.85 -12.10 -3.93
N THR A 55 -8.50 -11.25 -3.16
CA THR A 55 -7.98 -10.12 -2.38
C THR A 55 -7.37 -8.98 -3.20
N LEU A 56 -7.57 -7.76 -2.77
CA LEU A 56 -6.96 -6.57 -3.41
C LEU A 56 -5.43 -6.59 -3.27
N ARG A 57 -4.92 -7.01 -2.12
CA ARG A 57 -3.48 -7.04 -1.83
C ARG A 57 -2.71 -7.99 -2.76
N GLY A 58 -3.26 -9.18 -3.02
CA GLY A 58 -2.68 -10.18 -3.93
C GLY A 58 -2.86 -9.85 -5.41
N ASN A 59 -3.61 -8.80 -5.76
CA ASN A 59 -3.91 -8.41 -7.14
C ASN A 59 -3.60 -6.92 -7.38
N SER A 60 -2.51 -6.44 -6.82
CA SER A 60 -2.10 -5.04 -6.97
C SER A 60 -0.61 -4.90 -7.23
N VAL A 61 -0.25 -3.81 -7.88
CA VAL A 61 1.15 -3.40 -8.02
C VAL A 61 1.63 -2.82 -6.70
N LEU A 62 2.68 -3.40 -6.15
CA LEU A 62 3.39 -2.80 -5.03
C LEU A 62 4.40 -1.78 -5.56
N VAL A 63 4.19 -0.53 -5.24
CA VAL A 63 5.04 0.58 -5.68
C VAL A 63 6.11 0.84 -4.63
N THR A 64 7.37 0.52 -4.95
CA THR A 64 8.52 0.67 -4.04
C THR A 64 9.64 1.48 -4.70
N GLY A 65 9.39 2.74 -4.98
CA GLY A 65 10.35 3.61 -5.64
C GLY A 65 9.93 4.03 -7.05
N ARG A 66 10.87 4.56 -7.83
CA ARG A 66 10.60 5.00 -9.21
C ARG A 66 11.18 4.05 -10.25
N PRO A 67 10.40 3.71 -11.29
CA PRO A 67 10.93 2.95 -12.42
C PRO A 67 11.96 3.81 -13.20
N GLN A 68 12.83 3.13 -13.94
CA GLN A 68 13.82 3.81 -14.79
C GLN A 68 13.19 4.41 -16.06
N GLU A 69 12.14 3.79 -16.55
CA GLU A 69 11.33 4.26 -17.67
C GLU A 69 10.38 5.41 -17.27
N HIS A 70 9.84 6.08 -18.27
CA HIS A 70 8.83 7.10 -18.03
C HIS A 70 7.60 6.52 -17.31
N LEU A 71 7.09 7.22 -16.29
CA LEU A 71 5.91 6.80 -15.53
C LEU A 71 4.71 6.42 -16.41
N LEU A 72 4.49 7.16 -17.50
CA LEU A 72 3.42 6.88 -18.43
C LEU A 72 3.58 5.52 -19.11
N GLU A 73 4.78 5.17 -19.52
CA GLU A 73 5.09 3.89 -20.16
C GLU A 73 4.96 2.74 -19.16
N ALA A 74 5.49 2.92 -17.94
CA ALA A 74 5.36 1.96 -16.86
C ALA A 74 3.89 1.66 -16.53
N VAL A 75 3.06 2.69 -16.35
CA VAL A 75 1.63 2.53 -16.07
C VAL A 75 0.93 1.84 -17.23
N SER A 76 1.23 2.19 -18.48
CA SER A 76 0.63 1.55 -19.65
C SER A 76 1.01 0.07 -19.77
N SER A 77 2.26 -0.29 -19.45
CA SER A 77 2.71 -1.69 -19.43
C SER A 77 2.00 -2.50 -18.34
N ILE A 78 1.79 -1.90 -17.17
CA ILE A 78 1.03 -2.50 -16.06
C ILE A 78 -0.43 -2.74 -16.46
N GLU A 79 -1.08 -1.76 -17.06
CA GLU A 79 -2.46 -1.90 -17.52
C GLU A 79 -2.59 -3.04 -18.54
N ALA A 80 -1.66 -3.14 -19.48
CA ALA A 80 -1.63 -4.25 -20.43
C ALA A 80 -1.40 -5.61 -19.76
N TRP A 81 -0.53 -5.66 -18.75
CA TRP A 81 -0.24 -6.88 -17.99
C TRP A 81 -1.47 -7.40 -17.23
N TYR A 82 -2.22 -6.51 -16.57
CA TYR A 82 -3.46 -6.86 -15.88
C TYR A 82 -4.59 -7.20 -16.85
N ALA A 83 -4.72 -6.45 -17.96
CA ALA A 83 -5.74 -6.71 -18.98
C ALA A 83 -5.57 -8.11 -19.61
N ALA A 84 -4.32 -8.58 -19.82
CA ALA A 84 -4.05 -9.93 -20.31
C ALA A 84 -4.50 -11.04 -19.35
N ARG A 85 -4.83 -10.69 -18.09
CA ARG A 85 -5.29 -11.61 -17.03
C ARG A 85 -6.76 -11.42 -16.66
N ASP A 86 -7.48 -10.57 -17.40
CA ASP A 86 -8.85 -10.18 -17.07
C ASP A 86 -8.99 -9.57 -15.65
N LEU A 87 -7.95 -8.86 -15.19
CA LEU A 87 -7.92 -8.23 -13.87
C LEU A 87 -7.87 -6.70 -14.01
N PRO A 88 -8.54 -5.96 -13.13
CA PRO A 88 -8.37 -4.52 -13.07
C PRO A 88 -7.01 -4.17 -12.51
N PRO A 89 -6.29 -3.21 -13.09
CA PRO A 89 -5.04 -2.73 -12.51
C PRO A 89 -5.32 -1.95 -11.21
N LEU A 90 -4.67 -2.37 -10.14
CA LEU A 90 -4.72 -1.73 -8.82
C LEU A 90 -3.32 -1.34 -8.41
N PHE A 91 -3.15 -0.17 -7.79
CA PHE A 91 -1.86 0.30 -7.29
C PHE A 91 -1.87 0.40 -5.77
N SER A 92 -0.94 -0.28 -5.13
CA SER A 92 -0.66 -0.14 -3.70
C SER A 92 0.44 0.89 -3.53
N LEU A 93 0.07 2.08 -3.12
CA LEU A 93 0.98 3.21 -2.93
C LEU A 93 1.33 3.32 -1.44
N PRO A 94 2.59 3.17 -1.06
CA PRO A 94 3.02 3.49 0.29
C PRO A 94 2.77 4.98 0.59
N THR A 95 2.32 5.24 1.79
CA THR A 95 2.13 6.59 2.32
C THR A 95 2.99 6.78 3.56
N ASP A 96 3.23 8.02 3.92
CA ASP A 96 3.84 8.32 5.21
C ASP A 96 2.84 8.10 6.37
N ALA A 97 3.31 8.34 7.60
CA ALA A 97 2.48 8.21 8.80
C ALA A 97 1.32 9.22 8.86
N GLN A 98 1.33 10.25 8.04
CA GLN A 98 0.29 11.26 7.90
C GLN A 98 -0.73 10.89 6.81
N GLY A 99 -0.45 9.82 6.05
CA GLY A 99 -1.29 9.36 4.94
C GLY A 99 -1.02 10.11 3.62
N GLU A 100 0.06 10.87 3.55
CA GLU A 100 0.44 11.57 2.31
C GLU A 100 1.15 10.61 1.34
N MET A 101 0.78 10.67 0.07
CA MET A 101 1.37 9.82 -0.97
C MET A 101 2.82 10.23 -1.24
N THR A 102 3.69 9.25 -1.28
CA THR A 102 5.13 9.45 -1.43
C THR A 102 5.55 9.78 -2.85
N ASP A 103 4.80 9.34 -3.86
CA ASP A 103 5.00 9.70 -5.26
C ASP A 103 3.83 10.51 -5.80
N VAL A 104 3.88 11.84 -5.59
CA VAL A 104 2.84 12.79 -6.05
C VAL A 104 2.68 12.76 -7.57
N ALA A 105 3.77 12.55 -8.32
CA ALA A 105 3.70 12.53 -9.79
C ALA A 105 2.97 11.27 -10.28
N LEU A 106 3.21 10.13 -9.69
CA LEU A 106 2.46 8.90 -9.99
C LEU A 106 1.00 9.05 -9.59
N ALA A 107 0.71 9.56 -8.41
CA ALA A 107 -0.65 9.80 -7.94
C ALA A 107 -1.44 10.71 -8.90
N ALA A 108 -0.82 11.82 -9.36
CA ALA A 108 -1.43 12.72 -10.32
C ALA A 108 -1.68 12.05 -11.68
N LEU A 109 -0.72 11.24 -12.17
CA LEU A 109 -0.88 10.48 -13.41
C LEU A 109 -2.04 9.47 -13.30
N LEU A 110 -2.11 8.72 -12.21
CA LEU A 110 -3.18 7.75 -11.99
C LEU A 110 -4.55 8.44 -11.92
N ALA A 111 -4.66 9.54 -11.19
CA ALA A 111 -5.89 10.34 -11.14
C ALA A 111 -6.30 10.86 -12.54
N HIS A 112 -5.34 11.35 -13.34
CA HIS A 112 -5.59 11.78 -14.74
C HIS A 112 -6.08 10.63 -15.63
N ARG A 113 -5.64 9.40 -15.38
CA ARG A 113 -6.09 8.20 -16.09
C ARG A 113 -7.40 7.61 -15.54
N GLY A 114 -8.04 8.26 -14.58
CA GLY A 114 -9.35 7.88 -14.04
C GLY A 114 -9.30 6.90 -12.87
N TYR A 115 -8.13 6.64 -12.30
CA TYR A 115 -8.03 5.86 -11.06
C TYR A 115 -8.62 6.65 -9.89
N GLN A 116 -9.27 5.94 -8.98
CA GLN A 116 -9.85 6.49 -7.77
C GLN A 116 -9.12 5.94 -6.55
N SER A 117 -9.00 6.73 -5.50
CA SER A 117 -8.51 6.26 -4.22
C SER A 117 -9.44 5.20 -3.65
N GLY A 118 -8.86 4.08 -3.27
CA GLY A 118 -9.56 2.99 -2.61
C GLY A 118 -9.45 3.07 -1.08
N GLU A 119 -9.49 1.90 -0.45
CA GLU A 119 -9.37 1.78 0.99
C GLU A 119 -7.94 2.01 1.49
N TRP A 120 -7.84 2.62 2.65
CA TRP A 120 -6.60 2.78 3.37
C TRP A 120 -6.29 1.52 4.18
N VAL A 121 -5.07 1.03 4.09
CA VAL A 121 -4.59 -0.09 4.89
C VAL A 121 -3.49 0.42 5.82
N MET A 122 -3.73 0.30 7.11
CA MET A 122 -2.73 0.64 8.13
C MET A 122 -1.88 -0.59 8.45
N THR A 123 -0.56 -0.46 8.33
CA THR A 123 0.38 -1.48 8.79
C THR A 123 0.87 -1.12 10.20
N LEU A 124 0.63 -2.00 11.16
CA LEU A 124 1.05 -1.83 12.54
C LEU A 124 2.28 -2.70 12.80
N THR A 125 3.25 -2.14 13.49
CA THR A 125 4.42 -2.86 13.99
C THR A 125 4.48 -2.80 15.50
N ALA A 126 5.01 -3.85 16.12
CA ALA A 126 5.23 -3.90 17.55
C ALA A 126 6.54 -4.63 17.84
N ASP A 127 7.16 -4.27 18.95
CA ASP A 127 8.29 -5.01 19.48
C ASP A 127 7.88 -6.43 19.89
N THR A 128 8.63 -7.44 19.45
CA THR A 128 8.26 -8.85 19.65
C THR A 128 8.23 -9.23 21.13
N GLU A 129 9.20 -8.75 21.93
CA GLU A 129 9.27 -9.09 23.36
C GLU A 129 8.11 -8.44 24.11
N GLN A 130 7.78 -7.17 23.80
CA GLN A 130 6.65 -6.48 24.38
C GLN A 130 5.32 -7.14 23.98
N SER A 131 5.20 -7.58 22.74
CA SER A 131 3.99 -8.27 22.26
C SER A 131 3.77 -9.61 22.94
N ILE A 132 4.85 -10.38 23.17
CA ILE A 132 4.80 -11.64 23.90
C ILE A 132 4.44 -11.40 25.37
N ALA A 133 5.02 -10.39 26.02
CA ALA A 133 4.73 -10.04 27.41
C ALA A 133 3.24 -9.64 27.56
N ALA A 134 2.75 -8.75 26.72
CA ALA A 134 1.35 -8.33 26.72
C ALA A 134 0.38 -9.49 26.45
N GLY A 135 0.75 -10.40 25.53
CA GLY A 135 -0.04 -11.60 25.24
C GLY A 135 -0.19 -12.55 26.44
N ARG A 136 0.87 -12.69 27.24
CA ARG A 136 0.84 -13.53 28.47
C ARG A 136 -0.05 -12.96 29.57
N GLU A 137 -0.22 -11.67 29.61
CA GLU A 137 -1.11 -10.98 30.58
C GLU A 137 -2.59 -11.00 30.12
N HIS A 138 -2.87 -11.50 28.92
CA HIS A 138 -4.24 -11.50 28.39
C HIS A 138 -5.05 -12.69 28.95
N PRO A 139 -6.28 -12.48 29.49
CA PRO A 139 -7.08 -13.51 30.17
C PRO A 139 -7.41 -14.75 29.30
N ILE A 140 -7.36 -14.62 27.98
CA ILE A 140 -7.65 -15.74 27.05
C ILE A 140 -6.58 -16.85 27.16
N TRP A 141 -5.35 -16.54 27.57
CA TRP A 141 -4.28 -17.53 27.72
C TRP A 141 -4.40 -18.36 29.01
N ASP A 142 -5.06 -17.82 30.03
CA ASP A 142 -5.28 -18.54 31.31
C ASP A 142 -6.41 -19.55 31.24
N ALA A 143 -7.25 -19.52 30.21
CA ALA A 143 -8.39 -20.42 30.05
C ALA A 143 -8.04 -21.76 29.36
N ALA A 144 -6.79 -21.97 28.94
CA ALA A 144 -6.34 -23.13 28.17
C ALA A 144 -5.47 -24.12 28.95
N THR A 145 -5.40 -23.98 30.30
CA THR A 145 -4.69 -24.93 31.21
C THR A 145 -5.63 -25.75 32.05
#